data_737fe6d7ba360625425e5e9528ff3a00
#
_entry.id   737fe6d7ba360625425e5e9528ff3a00
#
_cell.length_a   1.000
_cell.length_b   1.000
_cell.length_c   1.000
_cell.angle_alpha   90.00
_cell.angle_beta   90.00
_cell.angle_gamma   90.00
#
_symmetry.space_group_name_H-M   'P 1'
#
loop_
_entity.id
_entity.type
_entity.pdbx_description
1 polymer ?
#
loop_
_entity_poly.entity_id
_entity_poly.type
_entity_poly.pdbx_seq_one_letter_code
_entity_poly.pdbx_strand_id
1 'polypeptide(L)'
;MPRILLSFLLVYSLTIAQAQETIPFRITKYNNILVSSVVNRKDSLDLMFQIAMEEASISPERKRSADHIVFKDGISDGNTVTIGKNIYRDVRFFDDELTGHEADGKIGTGIFKGKIFGIDYDNNRFSVYETMPSLKGYQAVPLVNRNGQLFIQAENVIDGIPVAADFLLQSGYSGGIIYSNAFADGKDLDQKLKITGEKTLRNSAGKSITTKNGILPLLKIGNFTLKDVSAGFFTGDLKTQKASYLGADVLKRFNWIFDAERKTVFIKPSKYFTEAYFKMN
;
A
#
# COMPACT_ATOMS: atom_id res chain seq x y z
N MET A 1 57.80 2.69 47.44
CA MET A 1 56.36 2.61 47.17
C MET A 1 56.11 3.02 45.77
N PRO A 2 55.82 2.10 44.83
CA PRO A 2 55.51 2.48 43.45
C PRO A 2 54.01 2.82 43.32
N ARG A 3 53.75 3.99 42.71
CA ARG A 3 52.41 4.44 42.36
C ARG A 3 51.97 3.75 41.04
N ILE A 4 50.97 2.89 41.14
CA ILE A 4 50.30 2.28 39.96
C ILE A 4 49.33 3.30 39.40
N LEU A 5 49.63 3.82 38.19
CA LEU A 5 48.71 4.64 37.38
C LEU A 5 47.75 3.70 36.67
N LEU A 6 46.49 3.68 37.09
CA LEU A 6 45.41 2.93 36.44
C LEU A 6 44.87 3.80 35.31
N SER A 7 45.29 3.52 34.06
CA SER A 7 44.75 4.18 32.88
C SER A 7 43.40 3.55 32.52
N PHE A 8 42.31 4.28 32.75
CA PHE A 8 40.98 3.92 32.24
C PHE A 8 40.92 4.17 30.75
N LEU A 9 40.93 3.09 29.97
CA LEU A 9 40.65 3.14 28.53
C LEU A 9 39.12 3.30 28.33
N LEU A 10 38.71 4.51 28.00
CA LEU A 10 37.31 4.79 27.63
C LEU A 10 37.09 4.25 26.20
N VAL A 11 36.48 3.08 26.07
CA VAL A 11 36.04 2.54 24.77
C VAL A 11 34.79 3.31 24.34
N TYR A 12 34.97 4.30 23.52
CA TYR A 12 33.84 4.93 22.79
C TYR A 12 33.30 3.92 21.74
N SER A 13 32.18 3.29 22.04
CA SER A 13 31.40 2.58 21.03
C SER A 13 30.82 3.61 20.07
N LEU A 14 31.49 3.82 18.95
CA LEU A 14 30.91 4.52 17.80
C LEU A 14 29.74 3.66 17.27
N THR A 15 28.53 3.95 17.72
CA THR A 15 27.33 3.49 17.00
C THR A 15 27.33 4.19 15.67
N ILE A 16 27.78 3.49 14.63
CA ILE A 16 27.62 3.94 13.24
C ILE A 16 26.12 4.03 13.02
N ALA A 17 25.58 5.26 12.96
CA ALA A 17 24.23 5.49 12.52
C ALA A 17 24.15 4.96 11.09
N GLN A 18 23.44 3.86 10.88
CA GLN A 18 23.24 3.30 9.53
C GLN A 18 22.57 4.35 8.67
N ALA A 19 23.19 4.65 7.54
CA ALA A 19 22.65 5.59 6.56
C ALA A 19 21.29 5.07 6.08
N GLN A 20 20.22 5.69 6.56
CA GLN A 20 18.87 5.42 6.12
C GLN A 20 18.64 6.20 4.83
N GLU A 21 18.33 5.50 3.74
CA GLU A 21 17.85 6.13 2.53
C GLU A 21 16.40 6.57 2.71
N THR A 22 16.09 7.80 2.36
CA THR A 22 14.72 8.32 2.41
C THR A 22 14.29 8.81 1.03
N ILE A 23 13.04 8.54 0.68
CA ILE A 23 12.42 8.88 -0.59
C ILE A 23 11.12 9.63 -0.29
N PRO A 24 11.02 10.92 -0.58
CA PRO A 24 9.81 11.67 -0.33
C PRO A 24 8.69 11.22 -1.27
N PHE A 25 7.45 11.29 -0.77
CA PHE A 25 6.25 11.11 -1.56
C PHE A 25 5.20 12.17 -1.21
N ARG A 26 4.18 12.32 -2.05
CA ARG A 26 2.97 13.07 -1.72
C ARG A 26 1.77 12.12 -1.66
N ILE A 27 0.79 12.49 -0.84
CA ILE A 27 -0.50 11.82 -0.79
C ILE A 27 -1.49 12.63 -1.61
N THR A 28 -2.21 11.99 -2.53
CA THR A 28 -3.25 12.64 -3.33
C THR A 28 -4.51 12.86 -2.49
N LYS A 29 -5.43 13.67 -2.99
CA LYS A 29 -6.77 13.80 -2.38
C LYS A 29 -7.57 12.49 -2.36
N TYR A 30 -7.11 11.48 -3.08
CA TYR A 30 -7.66 10.13 -3.12
C TYR A 30 -6.90 9.13 -2.25
N ASN A 31 -6.07 9.60 -1.32
CA ASN A 31 -5.23 8.80 -0.41
C ASN A 31 -4.08 8.03 -1.08
N ASN A 32 -3.91 8.09 -2.39
CA ASN A 32 -2.85 7.37 -3.07
C ASN A 32 -1.49 8.05 -2.86
N ILE A 33 -0.44 7.25 -2.76
CA ILE A 33 0.95 7.73 -2.70
C ILE A 33 1.44 7.99 -4.12
N LEU A 34 1.99 9.17 -4.38
CA LEU A 34 2.69 9.50 -5.62
C LEU A 34 4.15 9.82 -5.37
N VAL A 35 5.01 9.33 -6.25
CA VAL A 35 6.43 9.66 -6.32
C VAL A 35 6.75 10.35 -7.63
N SER A 36 7.44 11.48 -7.56
CA SER A 36 7.99 12.13 -8.75
C SER A 36 9.27 11.40 -9.16
N SER A 37 9.32 10.94 -10.38
CA SER A 37 10.37 10.09 -10.91
C SER A 37 10.90 10.60 -12.24
N VAL A 38 12.13 10.21 -12.59
CA VAL A 38 12.70 10.38 -13.93
C VAL A 38 13.02 9.00 -14.48
N VAL A 39 12.35 8.60 -15.56
CA VAL A 39 12.57 7.33 -16.23
C VAL A 39 13.56 7.51 -17.38
N ASN A 40 14.51 6.58 -17.51
CA ASN A 40 15.55 6.57 -18.54
C ASN A 40 16.30 7.89 -18.69
N ARG A 41 16.42 8.67 -17.60
CA ARG A 41 17.05 10.00 -17.52
C ARG A 41 16.37 11.06 -18.41
N LYS A 42 15.15 10.82 -18.87
CA LYS A 42 14.43 11.66 -19.85
C LYS A 42 13.00 11.97 -19.44
N ASP A 43 12.20 10.95 -19.17
CA ASP A 43 10.77 11.12 -18.96
C ASP A 43 10.48 11.43 -17.49
N SER A 44 9.99 12.63 -17.21
CA SER A 44 9.59 13.05 -15.85
C SER A 44 8.13 12.66 -15.62
N LEU A 45 7.89 11.71 -14.71
CA LEU A 45 6.57 11.10 -14.47
C LEU A 45 6.23 11.15 -12.98
N ASP A 46 4.95 11.31 -12.67
CA ASP A 46 4.41 11.03 -11.34
C ASP A 46 3.84 9.61 -11.32
N LEU A 47 4.50 8.72 -10.60
CA LEU A 47 4.10 7.31 -10.51
C LEU A 47 3.37 7.04 -9.19
N MET A 48 2.20 6.37 -9.27
CA MET A 48 1.46 5.94 -8.09
C MET A 48 2.12 4.68 -7.50
N PHE A 49 2.57 4.76 -6.26
CA PHE A 49 3.11 3.59 -5.57
C PHE A 49 2.00 2.61 -5.21
N GLN A 50 2.14 1.38 -5.68
CA GLN A 50 1.15 0.33 -5.47
C GLN A 50 1.76 -0.90 -4.79
N ILE A 51 1.33 -1.19 -3.55
CA ILE A 51 1.83 -2.34 -2.77
C ILE A 51 1.44 -3.67 -3.42
N ALA A 52 0.30 -3.71 -4.12
CA ALA A 52 -0.25 -4.93 -4.71
C ALA A 52 0.44 -5.38 -6.02
N MET A 53 1.51 -4.72 -6.43
CA MET A 53 2.29 -5.10 -7.62
C MET A 53 3.79 -5.01 -7.34
N GLU A 54 4.60 -5.72 -8.13
CA GLU A 54 6.06 -5.66 -8.06
C GLU A 54 6.64 -4.69 -9.10
N GLU A 55 6.15 -4.76 -10.33
CA GLU A 55 6.65 -4.03 -11.48
C GLU A 55 6.09 -2.59 -11.55
N ALA A 56 6.30 -1.96 -12.68
CA ALA A 56 5.76 -0.64 -13.00
C ALA A 56 4.82 -0.71 -14.19
N SER A 57 4.04 0.34 -14.41
CA SER A 57 3.19 0.47 -15.60
C SER A 57 3.02 1.92 -16.02
N ILE A 58 2.61 2.13 -17.27
CA ILE A 58 2.24 3.43 -17.83
C ILE A 58 0.75 3.46 -18.14
N SER A 59 0.11 4.57 -17.79
CA SER A 59 -1.30 4.78 -18.08
C SER A 59 -1.51 5.34 -19.50
N PRO A 60 -2.50 4.84 -20.24
CA PRO A 60 -2.91 5.44 -21.51
C PRO A 60 -3.48 6.86 -21.31
N GLU A 61 -4.00 7.17 -20.13
CA GLU A 61 -4.57 8.48 -19.77
C GLU A 61 -3.54 9.42 -19.11
N ARG A 62 -2.24 9.12 -19.19
CA ARG A 62 -1.17 9.96 -18.63
C ARG A 62 -1.19 11.36 -19.25
N LYS A 63 -0.72 12.33 -18.45
CA LYS A 63 -0.62 13.74 -18.87
C LYS A 63 0.76 14.10 -19.42
N ARG A 64 1.80 13.34 -19.03
CA ARG A 64 3.18 13.58 -19.43
C ARG A 64 3.62 12.57 -20.47
N SER A 65 4.54 13.00 -21.34
CA SER A 65 5.17 12.09 -22.31
C SER A 65 6.04 11.04 -21.58
N ALA A 66 6.04 9.82 -22.13
CA ALA A 66 6.85 8.69 -21.72
C ALA A 66 7.54 8.04 -22.94
N ASP A 67 8.06 8.88 -23.85
CA ASP A 67 8.52 8.47 -25.17
C ASP A 67 9.83 7.66 -25.14
N HIS A 68 10.55 7.69 -24.01
CA HIS A 68 11.80 6.94 -23.83
C HIS A 68 11.57 5.60 -23.10
N ILE A 69 10.31 5.22 -22.83
CA ILE A 69 9.94 3.89 -22.40
C ILE A 69 9.46 3.12 -23.63
N VAL A 70 10.35 2.29 -24.19
CA VAL A 70 10.09 1.61 -25.46
C VAL A 70 9.43 0.27 -25.18
N PHE A 71 8.18 0.13 -25.63
CA PHE A 71 7.41 -1.11 -25.46
C PHE A 71 7.55 -2.04 -26.66
N LYS A 72 7.66 -3.33 -26.37
CA LYS A 72 7.51 -4.42 -27.32
C LYS A 72 6.50 -5.41 -26.75
N ASP A 73 5.43 -5.66 -27.48
CA ASP A 73 4.33 -6.54 -27.04
C ASP A 73 3.76 -6.16 -25.66
N GLY A 74 3.64 -4.85 -25.38
CA GLY A 74 3.10 -4.33 -24.14
C GLY A 74 4.07 -4.34 -22.95
N ILE A 75 5.34 -4.71 -23.15
CA ILE A 75 6.37 -4.81 -22.09
C ILE A 75 7.58 -3.97 -22.47
N SER A 76 8.14 -3.26 -21.49
CA SER A 76 9.42 -2.56 -21.59
C SER A 76 10.33 -3.00 -20.45
N ASP A 77 11.42 -3.68 -20.77
CA ASP A 77 12.42 -4.16 -19.82
C ASP A 77 13.63 -3.23 -19.73
N GLY A 78 14.42 -3.40 -18.66
CA GLY A 78 15.74 -2.74 -18.52
C GLY A 78 15.68 -1.25 -18.27
N ASN A 79 14.54 -0.70 -17.87
CA ASN A 79 14.40 0.72 -17.61
C ASN A 79 15.10 1.13 -16.32
N THR A 80 15.55 2.37 -16.27
CA THR A 80 16.10 3.00 -15.08
C THR A 80 15.10 4.01 -14.54
N VAL A 81 14.75 3.91 -13.25
CA VAL A 81 13.86 4.85 -12.57
C VAL A 81 14.65 5.57 -11.48
N THR A 82 14.69 6.90 -11.55
CA THR A 82 15.29 7.75 -10.52
C THR A 82 14.18 8.39 -9.69
N ILE A 83 14.22 8.22 -8.38
CA ILE A 83 13.29 8.84 -7.42
C ILE A 83 14.12 9.55 -6.36
N GLY A 84 14.08 10.87 -6.34
CA GLY A 84 14.97 11.66 -5.49
C GLY A 84 16.44 11.44 -5.86
N LYS A 85 17.21 10.86 -4.93
CA LYS A 85 18.64 10.53 -5.14
C LYS A 85 18.86 9.07 -5.54
N ASN A 86 17.81 8.24 -5.48
CA ASN A 86 17.92 6.81 -5.64
C ASN A 86 17.69 6.40 -7.09
N ILE A 87 18.49 5.46 -7.57
CA ILE A 87 18.43 4.93 -8.94
C ILE A 87 18.10 3.45 -8.87
N TYR A 88 16.95 3.10 -9.43
CA TYR A 88 16.48 1.72 -9.57
C TYR A 88 16.72 1.28 -11.01
N ARG A 89 17.36 0.14 -11.18
CA ARG A 89 17.71 -0.43 -12.50
C ARG A 89 16.85 -1.64 -12.80
N ASP A 90 16.80 -2.00 -14.07
CA ASP A 90 16.11 -3.19 -14.56
C ASP A 90 14.62 -3.21 -14.18
N VAL A 91 14.01 -2.01 -14.15
CA VAL A 91 12.58 -1.87 -13.87
C VAL A 91 11.80 -2.22 -15.14
N ARG A 92 10.87 -3.19 -14.99
CA ARG A 92 9.93 -3.56 -16.03
C ARG A 92 8.70 -2.67 -15.97
N PHE A 93 8.28 -2.18 -17.15
CA PHE A 93 7.02 -1.46 -17.31
C PHE A 93 6.05 -2.27 -18.17
N PHE A 94 4.80 -2.24 -17.79
CA PHE A 94 3.67 -2.68 -18.62
C PHE A 94 2.98 -1.46 -19.23
N ASP A 95 2.52 -1.59 -20.47
CA ASP A 95 1.75 -0.55 -21.15
C ASP A 95 0.26 -0.70 -20.85
N ASP A 96 -0.50 0.37 -21.11
CA ASP A 96 -1.96 0.40 -21.15
C ASP A 96 -2.67 0.00 -19.83
N GLU A 97 -2.07 0.30 -18.70
CA GLU A 97 -2.68 0.09 -17.38
C GLU A 97 -3.25 1.36 -16.77
N LEU A 98 -4.57 1.48 -16.72
CA LEU A 98 -5.24 2.60 -16.06
C LEU A 98 -4.73 2.80 -14.62
N THR A 99 -4.53 4.06 -14.25
CA THR A 99 -4.09 4.49 -12.92
C THR A 99 -4.99 5.58 -12.35
N GLY A 100 -4.70 6.07 -11.14
CA GLY A 100 -5.44 7.19 -10.53
C GLY A 100 -5.26 8.51 -11.27
N HIS A 101 -6.21 9.41 -11.12
CA HIS A 101 -6.33 10.67 -11.89
C HIS A 101 -5.14 11.62 -11.86
N GLU A 102 -4.25 11.49 -10.87
CA GLU A 102 -3.10 12.38 -10.68
C GLU A 102 -1.77 11.71 -11.10
N ALA A 103 -1.80 10.48 -11.58
CA ALA A 103 -0.61 9.70 -11.91
C ALA A 103 -0.48 9.44 -13.41
N ASP A 104 0.77 9.35 -13.89
CA ASP A 104 1.09 8.97 -15.26
C ASP A 104 1.25 7.46 -15.44
N GLY A 105 1.41 6.75 -14.32
CA GLY A 105 1.59 5.31 -14.27
C GLY A 105 1.67 4.83 -12.82
N LYS A 106 2.17 3.61 -12.64
CA LYS A 106 2.35 2.98 -11.34
C LYS A 106 3.79 2.53 -11.16
N ILE A 107 4.19 2.36 -9.89
CA ILE A 107 5.44 1.71 -9.53
C ILE A 107 5.18 0.81 -8.32
N GLY A 108 5.62 -0.44 -8.43
CA GLY A 108 5.38 -1.46 -7.42
C GLY A 108 6.49 -1.58 -6.38
N THR A 109 6.36 -2.60 -5.53
CA THR A 109 7.30 -2.89 -4.44
C THR A 109 8.64 -3.46 -4.92
N GLY A 110 8.78 -3.82 -6.19
CA GLY A 110 10.01 -4.37 -6.77
C GLY A 110 11.22 -3.48 -6.62
N ILE A 111 11.04 -2.14 -6.55
CA ILE A 111 12.12 -1.19 -6.27
C ILE A 111 12.75 -1.39 -4.88
N PHE A 112 12.07 -2.07 -3.97
CA PHE A 112 12.54 -2.43 -2.62
C PHE A 112 12.83 -3.92 -2.47
N LYS A 113 13.03 -4.66 -3.59
CA LYS A 113 13.26 -6.11 -3.56
C LYS A 113 14.49 -6.45 -2.71
N GLY A 114 14.32 -7.42 -1.79
CA GLY A 114 15.39 -7.87 -0.90
C GLY A 114 15.83 -6.86 0.17
N LYS A 115 15.15 -5.71 0.29
CA LYS A 115 15.44 -4.67 1.29
C LYS A 115 14.32 -4.59 2.33
N ILE A 116 14.67 -4.17 3.53
CA ILE A 116 13.70 -3.72 4.52
C ILE A 116 13.28 -2.31 4.11
N PHE A 117 11.97 -2.05 4.03
CA PHE A 117 11.50 -0.71 3.73
C PHE A 117 10.32 -0.31 4.60
N GLY A 118 10.22 0.98 4.86
CA GLY A 118 9.12 1.57 5.61
C GLY A 118 8.33 2.56 4.77
N ILE A 119 7.03 2.68 5.08
CA ILE A 119 6.14 3.75 4.63
C ILE A 119 5.81 4.60 5.83
N ASP A 120 6.40 5.79 5.89
CA ASP A 120 6.22 6.76 6.98
C ASP A 120 5.19 7.82 6.54
N TYR A 121 3.93 7.59 6.88
CA TYR A 121 2.84 8.52 6.58
C TYR A 121 2.88 9.78 7.44
N ASP A 122 3.58 9.74 8.59
CA ASP A 122 3.72 10.93 9.44
C ASP A 122 4.59 12.00 8.76
N ASN A 123 5.62 11.54 8.03
CA ASN A 123 6.59 12.41 7.35
C ASN A 123 6.51 12.33 5.83
N ASN A 124 5.57 11.59 5.25
CA ASN A 124 5.37 11.40 3.82
C ASN A 124 6.64 10.96 3.09
N ARG A 125 7.23 9.85 3.54
CA ARG A 125 8.46 9.30 2.95
C ARG A 125 8.51 7.78 3.05
N PHE A 126 9.19 7.18 2.10
CA PHE A 126 9.72 5.84 2.27
C PHE A 126 11.07 5.91 2.96
N SER A 127 11.41 4.85 3.67
CA SER A 127 12.73 4.64 4.28
C SER A 127 13.23 3.26 3.89
N VAL A 128 14.47 3.16 3.43
CA VAL A 128 15.12 1.88 3.11
C VAL A 128 16.21 1.61 4.12
N TYR A 129 16.25 0.39 4.63
CA TYR A 129 17.14 0.01 5.73
C TYR A 129 17.98 -1.19 5.33
N GLU A 130 19.26 -1.20 5.70
CA GLU A 130 20.14 -2.36 5.56
C GLU A 130 19.89 -3.40 6.66
N THR A 131 19.54 -2.95 7.86
CA THR A 131 19.16 -3.83 8.98
C THR A 131 17.88 -3.32 9.62
N MET A 132 17.20 -4.19 10.37
CA MET A 132 15.93 -3.85 11.01
C MET A 132 16.10 -2.62 11.93
N PRO A 133 15.34 -1.54 11.67
CA PRO A 133 15.38 -0.36 12.53
C PRO A 133 14.73 -0.62 13.89
N SER A 134 14.80 0.37 14.80
CA SER A 134 14.07 0.30 16.06
C SER A 134 12.57 0.14 15.85
N LEU A 135 12.01 -0.91 16.41
CA LEU A 135 10.58 -1.25 16.33
C LEU A 135 9.77 -0.74 17.53
N LYS A 136 10.32 0.22 18.29
CA LYS A 136 9.61 0.79 19.45
C LYS A 136 8.25 1.37 19.05
N GLY A 137 7.18 0.87 19.65
CA GLY A 137 5.80 1.25 19.35
C GLY A 137 5.19 0.58 18.13
N TYR A 138 5.94 -0.25 17.41
CA TYR A 138 5.42 -1.08 16.34
C TYR A 138 4.94 -2.44 16.88
N GLN A 139 3.96 -3.00 16.19
CA GLN A 139 3.47 -4.36 16.37
C GLN A 139 3.75 -5.18 15.11
N ALA A 140 4.25 -6.40 15.30
CA ALA A 140 4.40 -7.37 14.22
C ALA A 140 3.06 -7.94 13.81
N VAL A 141 2.82 -8.02 12.50
CA VAL A 141 1.68 -8.68 11.86
C VAL A 141 2.23 -9.66 10.83
N PRO A 142 1.79 -10.93 10.81
CA PRO A 142 2.18 -11.87 9.78
C PRO A 142 1.79 -11.37 8.39
N LEU A 143 2.72 -11.48 7.45
CA LEU A 143 2.53 -11.10 6.06
C LEU A 143 2.61 -12.36 5.19
N VAL A 144 1.64 -12.53 4.30
CA VAL A 144 1.61 -13.65 3.37
C VAL A 144 1.82 -13.12 1.96
N ASN A 145 2.89 -13.57 1.32
CA ASN A 145 3.15 -13.27 -0.09
C ASN A 145 2.56 -14.39 -0.96
N ARG A 146 1.63 -14.01 -1.85
CA ARG A 146 1.04 -14.90 -2.85
C ARG A 146 1.33 -14.33 -4.23
N ASN A 147 2.32 -14.86 -4.93
CA ASN A 147 2.72 -14.41 -6.27
C ASN A 147 2.98 -12.89 -6.38
N GLY A 148 3.76 -12.35 -5.44
CA GLY A 148 4.08 -10.92 -5.39
C GLY A 148 3.01 -10.05 -4.72
N GLN A 149 1.84 -10.58 -4.43
CA GLN A 149 0.76 -9.89 -3.73
C GLN A 149 0.85 -10.12 -2.22
N LEU A 150 0.81 -9.03 -1.45
CA LEU A 150 1.00 -9.02 -0.01
C LEU A 150 -0.33 -8.98 0.73
N PHE A 151 -0.58 -10.00 1.55
CA PHE A 151 -1.80 -10.15 2.35
C PHE A 151 -1.50 -10.09 3.83
N ILE A 152 -2.42 -9.51 4.60
CA ILE A 152 -2.48 -9.65 6.05
C ILE A 152 -3.86 -10.18 6.47
N GLN A 153 -3.90 -10.83 7.63
CA GLN A 153 -5.18 -11.19 8.25
C GLN A 153 -5.66 -10.04 9.13
N ALA A 154 -6.94 -9.72 9.04
CA ALA A 154 -7.61 -8.79 9.93
C ALA A 154 -8.96 -9.35 10.41
N GLU A 155 -9.41 -8.92 11.58
CA GLU A 155 -10.67 -9.33 12.17
C GLU A 155 -11.74 -8.26 11.95
N ASN A 156 -12.82 -8.64 11.29
CA ASN A 156 -13.99 -7.80 11.05
C ASN A 156 -15.04 -8.10 12.13
N VAL A 157 -15.57 -7.10 12.79
CA VAL A 157 -16.68 -7.31 13.73
C VAL A 157 -18.00 -6.97 13.01
N ILE A 158 -18.76 -8.02 12.68
CA ILE A 158 -20.02 -7.94 11.94
C ILE A 158 -21.12 -8.46 12.89
N ASP A 159 -22.14 -7.65 13.16
CA ASP A 159 -23.18 -7.96 14.17
C ASP A 159 -22.60 -8.35 15.55
N GLY A 160 -21.51 -7.70 15.95
CA GLY A 160 -20.82 -8.02 17.20
C GLY A 160 -19.97 -9.30 17.16
N ILE A 161 -19.97 -10.04 16.04
CA ILE A 161 -19.24 -11.31 15.88
C ILE A 161 -17.90 -11.03 15.17
N PRO A 162 -16.76 -11.44 15.77
CA PRO A 162 -15.46 -11.35 15.11
C PRO A 162 -15.34 -12.37 13.96
N VAL A 163 -14.94 -11.91 12.79
CA VAL A 163 -14.73 -12.73 11.58
C VAL A 163 -13.38 -12.39 10.98
N ALA A 164 -12.45 -13.33 11.02
CA ALA A 164 -11.16 -13.16 10.38
C ALA A 164 -11.26 -13.27 8.85
N ALA A 165 -10.51 -12.46 8.15
CA ALA A 165 -10.36 -12.52 6.69
C ALA A 165 -8.95 -12.08 6.26
N ASP A 166 -8.48 -12.63 5.13
CA ASP A 166 -7.26 -12.19 4.47
C ASP A 166 -7.55 -10.99 3.57
N PHE A 167 -6.71 -9.98 3.67
CA PHE A 167 -6.81 -8.76 2.88
C PHE A 167 -5.54 -8.51 2.09
N LEU A 168 -5.67 -8.30 0.79
CA LEU A 168 -4.61 -7.76 -0.06
C LEU A 168 -4.36 -6.29 0.31
N LEU A 169 -3.10 -5.92 0.52
CA LEU A 169 -2.70 -4.52 0.72
C LEU A 169 -2.73 -3.79 -0.63
N GLN A 170 -3.78 -2.99 -0.87
CA GLN A 170 -4.04 -2.36 -2.17
C GLN A 170 -4.03 -0.83 -2.08
N SER A 171 -2.83 -0.23 -2.11
CA SER A 171 -2.66 1.22 -2.01
C SER A 171 -3.19 2.01 -3.24
N GLY A 172 -3.51 1.32 -4.33
CA GLY A 172 -4.16 1.92 -5.50
C GLY A 172 -5.67 2.13 -5.34
N TYR A 173 -6.33 1.42 -4.41
CA TYR A 173 -7.74 1.61 -4.09
C TYR A 173 -7.90 2.71 -3.05
N SER A 174 -8.59 3.79 -3.38
CA SER A 174 -8.68 5.02 -2.56
C SER A 174 -9.50 4.86 -1.29
N GLY A 175 -10.42 3.89 -1.25
CA GLY A 175 -11.32 3.66 -0.11
C GLY A 175 -10.69 2.90 1.05
N GLY A 176 -11.51 2.54 2.04
CA GLY A 176 -11.09 1.78 3.21
C GLY A 176 -10.97 0.29 2.90
N ILE A 177 -12.09 -0.39 2.74
CA ILE A 177 -12.17 -1.82 2.43
C ILE A 177 -12.97 -2.01 1.14
N ILE A 178 -12.59 -3.00 0.33
CA ILE A 178 -13.50 -3.63 -0.61
C ILE A 178 -13.47 -5.13 -0.38
N TYR A 179 -14.63 -5.74 -0.16
CA TYR A 179 -14.74 -7.17 0.10
C TYR A 179 -14.80 -7.99 -1.18
N SER A 180 -14.23 -9.19 -1.13
CA SER A 180 -14.49 -10.20 -2.15
C SER A 180 -15.96 -10.57 -2.20
N ASN A 181 -16.45 -10.98 -3.37
CA ASN A 181 -17.84 -11.41 -3.52
C ASN A 181 -18.16 -12.60 -2.60
N ALA A 182 -17.23 -13.56 -2.50
CA ALA A 182 -17.42 -14.74 -1.64
C ALA A 182 -17.56 -14.36 -0.16
N PHE A 183 -16.77 -13.38 0.32
CA PHE A 183 -16.89 -12.90 1.69
C PHE A 183 -18.19 -12.12 1.89
N ALA A 184 -18.51 -11.20 0.98
CA ALA A 184 -19.69 -10.36 1.09
C ALA A 184 -20.99 -11.18 1.11
N ASP A 185 -21.12 -12.15 0.19
CA ASP A 185 -22.27 -13.07 0.11
C ASP A 185 -22.30 -14.02 1.31
N GLY A 186 -21.17 -14.65 1.63
CA GLY A 186 -21.09 -15.63 2.72
C GLY A 186 -21.28 -15.06 4.13
N LYS A 187 -21.20 -13.73 4.27
CA LYS A 187 -21.45 -13.01 5.53
C LYS A 187 -22.70 -12.14 5.51
N ASP A 188 -23.46 -12.17 4.43
CA ASP A 188 -24.68 -11.36 4.23
C ASP A 188 -24.46 -9.87 4.50
N LEU A 189 -23.34 -9.30 3.97
CA LEU A 189 -22.94 -7.92 4.28
C LEU A 189 -24.01 -6.91 3.88
N ASP A 190 -24.78 -7.19 2.84
CA ASP A 190 -25.89 -6.34 2.39
C ASP A 190 -26.98 -6.15 3.44
N GLN A 191 -27.19 -7.15 4.30
CA GLN A 191 -28.16 -7.11 5.38
C GLN A 191 -27.56 -6.65 6.71
N LYS A 192 -26.24 -6.86 6.90
CA LYS A 192 -25.58 -6.67 8.20
C LYS A 192 -24.81 -5.38 8.33
N LEU A 193 -24.39 -4.76 7.22
CA LEU A 193 -23.74 -3.47 7.28
C LEU A 193 -24.74 -2.33 7.12
N LYS A 194 -24.49 -1.22 7.81
CA LYS A 194 -25.20 0.03 7.56
C LYS A 194 -24.81 0.56 6.19
N ILE A 195 -25.65 0.38 5.18
CA ILE A 195 -25.44 0.89 3.82
C ILE A 195 -25.55 2.40 3.81
N THR A 196 -24.57 3.08 3.23
CA THR A 196 -24.46 4.54 3.14
C THR A 196 -24.61 5.07 1.72
N GLY A 197 -24.52 4.21 0.73
CA GLY A 197 -24.69 4.55 -0.67
C GLY A 197 -24.60 3.34 -1.59
N GLU A 198 -25.19 3.46 -2.76
CA GLU A 198 -25.11 2.46 -3.81
C GLU A 198 -25.08 3.07 -5.20
N LYS A 199 -24.44 2.41 -6.13
CA LYS A 199 -24.40 2.82 -7.55
C LYS A 199 -24.49 1.58 -8.44
N THR A 200 -25.51 1.55 -9.31
CA THR A 200 -25.71 0.46 -10.24
C THR A 200 -25.32 0.87 -11.65
N LEU A 201 -24.53 0.03 -12.30
CA LEU A 201 -24.22 0.11 -13.72
C LEU A 201 -24.84 -1.09 -14.43
N ARG A 202 -25.38 -0.87 -15.65
CA ARG A 202 -25.97 -1.92 -16.49
C ARG A 202 -25.29 -1.92 -17.84
N ASN A 203 -25.06 -3.11 -18.40
CA ASN A 203 -24.60 -3.25 -19.78
C ASN A 203 -25.78 -3.34 -20.75
N SER A 204 -25.50 -3.36 -22.06
CA SER A 204 -26.50 -3.46 -23.14
C SER A 204 -27.31 -4.75 -23.08
N ALA A 205 -26.83 -5.83 -22.49
CA ALA A 205 -27.54 -7.08 -22.28
C ALA A 205 -28.40 -7.11 -21.00
N GLY A 206 -28.57 -5.97 -20.31
CA GLY A 206 -29.37 -5.85 -19.09
C GLY A 206 -28.72 -6.37 -17.83
N LYS A 207 -27.52 -6.99 -17.91
CA LYS A 207 -26.77 -7.44 -16.72
C LYS A 207 -26.23 -6.26 -15.92
N SER A 208 -26.23 -6.38 -14.61
CA SER A 208 -25.87 -5.28 -13.71
C SER A 208 -24.75 -5.64 -12.76
N ILE A 209 -24.03 -4.59 -12.32
CA ILE A 209 -23.18 -4.59 -11.14
C ILE A 209 -23.58 -3.41 -10.27
N THR A 210 -23.85 -3.67 -9.00
CA THR A 210 -24.12 -2.64 -8.01
C THR A 210 -22.97 -2.59 -7.01
N THR A 211 -22.32 -1.44 -6.93
CA THR A 211 -21.38 -1.14 -5.85
C THR A 211 -22.19 -0.67 -4.66
N LYS A 212 -22.05 -1.31 -3.51
CA LYS A 212 -22.63 -0.88 -2.24
C LYS A 212 -21.51 -0.40 -1.31
N ASN A 213 -21.73 0.74 -0.70
CA ASN A 213 -20.85 1.31 0.32
C ASN A 213 -21.57 1.21 1.67
N GLY A 214 -20.86 0.73 2.68
CA GLY A 214 -21.38 0.57 4.02
C GLY A 214 -20.33 0.93 5.07
N ILE A 215 -20.71 0.77 6.32
CA ILE A 215 -19.85 1.00 7.48
C ILE A 215 -19.62 -0.34 8.18
N LEU A 216 -18.36 -0.77 8.25
CA LEU A 216 -17.94 -1.84 9.15
C LEU A 216 -17.71 -1.24 10.54
N PRO A 217 -18.43 -1.71 11.59
CA PRO A 217 -18.31 -1.12 12.92
C PRO A 217 -16.88 -1.13 13.48
N LEU A 218 -16.20 -2.29 13.39
CA LEU A 218 -14.83 -2.45 13.89
C LEU A 218 -14.00 -3.33 12.94
N LEU A 219 -12.76 -2.89 12.67
CA LEU A 219 -11.71 -3.68 12.02
C LEU A 219 -10.52 -3.75 12.97
N LYS A 220 -10.06 -4.97 13.28
CA LYS A 220 -8.86 -5.17 14.10
C LYS A 220 -7.70 -5.66 13.24
N ILE A 221 -6.57 -4.98 13.32
CA ILE A 221 -5.31 -5.37 12.69
C ILE A 221 -4.27 -5.48 13.80
N GLY A 222 -3.86 -6.69 14.11
CA GLY A 222 -3.09 -6.94 15.32
C GLY A 222 -3.85 -6.48 16.58
N ASN A 223 -3.23 -5.64 17.41
CA ASN A 223 -3.86 -5.08 18.63
C ASN A 223 -4.58 -3.75 18.37
N PHE A 224 -4.54 -3.24 17.14
CA PHE A 224 -5.15 -1.96 16.81
C PHE A 224 -6.58 -2.16 16.32
N THR A 225 -7.48 -1.28 16.76
CA THR A 225 -8.90 -1.29 16.37
C THR A 225 -9.25 0.01 15.67
N LEU A 226 -9.71 -0.12 14.43
CA LEU A 226 -10.31 0.98 13.67
C LEU A 226 -11.82 0.89 13.81
N LYS A 227 -12.48 2.05 13.92
CA LYS A 227 -13.94 2.17 14.08
C LYS A 227 -14.57 2.77 12.83
N ASP A 228 -15.82 2.40 12.58
CA ASP A 228 -16.67 2.97 11.52
C ASP A 228 -15.99 2.96 10.15
N VAL A 229 -15.34 1.83 9.81
CA VAL A 229 -14.51 1.71 8.61
C VAL A 229 -15.37 1.73 7.36
N SER A 230 -15.04 2.61 6.41
CA SER A 230 -15.68 2.62 5.08
C SER A 230 -15.41 1.29 4.36
N ALA A 231 -16.47 0.61 3.97
CA ALA A 231 -16.41 -0.72 3.38
C ALA A 231 -17.31 -0.81 2.15
N GLY A 232 -16.75 -1.31 1.03
CA GLY A 232 -17.47 -1.53 -0.20
C GLY A 232 -17.57 -3.01 -0.55
N PHE A 233 -18.58 -3.36 -1.33
CA PHE A 233 -18.74 -4.69 -1.94
C PHE A 233 -19.65 -4.59 -3.17
N PHE A 234 -19.67 -5.65 -3.98
CA PHE A 234 -20.46 -5.69 -5.20
C PHE A 234 -21.61 -6.70 -5.07
N THR A 235 -22.74 -6.33 -5.66
CA THR A 235 -23.89 -7.23 -5.90
C THR A 235 -24.27 -7.21 -7.37
N GLY A 236 -25.15 -8.11 -7.80
CA GLY A 236 -25.58 -8.23 -9.19
C GLY A 236 -24.81 -9.28 -10.00
N ASP A 237 -25.17 -9.41 -11.29
CA ASP A 237 -24.73 -10.50 -12.16
C ASP A 237 -23.27 -10.40 -12.61
N LEU A 238 -22.71 -9.18 -12.64
CA LEU A 238 -21.38 -8.88 -13.17
C LEU A 238 -20.31 -8.72 -12.08
N LYS A 239 -20.61 -9.10 -10.85
CA LYS A 239 -19.64 -8.99 -9.76
C LYS A 239 -18.45 -9.95 -9.97
N THR A 240 -17.22 -9.41 -9.92
CA THR A 240 -16.00 -10.18 -10.19
C THR A 240 -14.90 -10.01 -9.13
N GLN A 241 -15.19 -9.36 -8.00
CA GLN A 241 -14.19 -9.11 -6.96
C GLN A 241 -13.77 -10.41 -6.27
N LYS A 242 -12.53 -10.85 -6.54
CA LYS A 242 -12.01 -12.15 -6.07
C LYS A 242 -11.37 -12.10 -4.69
N ALA A 243 -10.70 -11.00 -4.33
CA ALA A 243 -10.01 -10.84 -3.06
C ALA A 243 -10.54 -9.62 -2.30
N SER A 244 -10.52 -9.68 -0.97
CA SER A 244 -10.79 -8.50 -0.15
C SER A 244 -9.54 -7.61 -0.09
N TYR A 245 -9.70 -6.29 -0.16
CA TYR A 245 -8.62 -5.31 -0.14
C TYR A 245 -8.68 -4.45 1.12
N LEU A 246 -7.50 -4.14 1.68
CA LEU A 246 -7.30 -2.94 2.49
C LEU A 246 -6.79 -1.84 1.57
N GLY A 247 -7.61 -0.82 1.38
CA GLY A 247 -7.30 0.30 0.51
C GLY A 247 -6.48 1.40 1.19
N ALA A 248 -6.13 2.39 0.41
CA ALA A 248 -5.24 3.48 0.80
C ALA A 248 -5.72 4.23 2.06
N ASP A 249 -7.05 4.35 2.27
CA ASP A 249 -7.61 5.03 3.43
C ASP A 249 -7.43 4.25 4.75
N VAL A 250 -7.34 2.91 4.71
CA VAL A 250 -6.92 2.11 5.87
C VAL A 250 -5.40 2.11 5.98
N LEU A 251 -4.69 1.95 4.86
CA LEU A 251 -3.23 1.85 4.86
C LEU A 251 -2.56 3.10 5.43
N LYS A 252 -3.04 4.31 5.09
CA LYS A 252 -2.47 5.57 5.60
C LYS A 252 -2.59 5.75 7.12
N ARG A 253 -3.47 4.97 7.79
CA ARG A 253 -3.67 5.05 9.24
C ARG A 253 -2.54 4.45 10.04
N PHE A 254 -1.61 3.77 9.38
CA PHE A 254 -0.44 3.17 10.00
C PHE A 254 0.85 3.60 9.29
N ASN A 255 1.93 3.69 10.03
CA ASN A 255 3.27 3.62 9.49
C ASN A 255 3.64 2.14 9.41
N TRP A 256 4.29 1.74 8.32
CA TRP A 256 4.58 0.36 7.98
C TRP A 256 6.08 0.13 7.87
N ILE A 257 6.58 -1.02 8.33
CA ILE A 257 7.93 -1.51 8.04
C ILE A 257 7.79 -2.95 7.56
N PHE A 258 8.19 -3.20 6.33
CA PHE A 258 8.19 -4.52 5.70
C PHE A 258 9.58 -5.14 5.84
N ASP A 259 9.65 -6.38 6.30
CA ASP A 259 10.91 -7.12 6.32
C ASP A 259 11.41 -7.44 4.88
N ALA A 260 12.68 -7.82 4.75
CA ALA A 260 13.29 -8.10 3.45
C ALA A 260 12.66 -9.31 2.74
N GLU A 261 12.17 -10.28 3.51
CA GLU A 261 11.60 -11.55 3.00
C GLU A 261 10.08 -11.45 2.77
N ARG A 262 9.44 -10.34 3.15
CA ARG A 262 7.99 -10.15 3.07
C ARG A 262 7.19 -11.23 3.83
N LYS A 263 7.70 -11.63 5.01
CA LYS A 263 7.04 -12.57 5.94
C LYS A 263 6.36 -11.86 7.10
N THR A 264 6.84 -10.65 7.43
CA THR A 264 6.35 -9.87 8.56
C THR A 264 6.26 -8.40 8.16
N VAL A 265 5.18 -7.76 8.56
CA VAL A 265 5.07 -6.32 8.53
C VAL A 265 4.90 -5.80 9.94
N PHE A 266 5.57 -4.70 10.25
CA PHE A 266 5.45 -4.03 11.54
C PHE A 266 4.66 -2.76 11.33
N ILE A 267 3.62 -2.55 12.14
CA ILE A 267 2.70 -1.42 12.03
C ILE A 267 2.63 -0.64 13.34
N LYS A 268 2.49 0.66 13.23
CA LYS A 268 2.11 1.53 14.35
C LYS A 268 1.16 2.62 13.85
N PRO A 269 0.26 3.15 14.68
CA PRO A 269 -0.62 4.24 14.29
C PRO A 269 0.14 5.44 13.72
N SER A 270 -0.34 5.99 12.61
CA SER A 270 0.11 7.25 12.02
C SER A 270 -0.74 8.41 12.52
N LYS A 271 -0.37 9.64 12.14
CA LYS A 271 -1.17 10.85 12.40
C LYS A 271 -2.60 10.77 11.83
N TYR A 272 -2.86 9.88 10.86
CA TYR A 272 -4.18 9.68 10.25
C TYR A 272 -5.02 8.61 10.93
N PHE A 273 -4.57 8.01 12.03
CA PHE A 273 -5.21 6.84 12.66
C PHE A 273 -6.69 7.08 12.99
N THR A 274 -7.06 8.26 13.45
CA THR A 274 -8.42 8.63 13.86
C THR A 274 -9.12 9.57 12.86
N GLU A 275 -8.54 9.79 11.67
CA GLU A 275 -9.13 10.65 10.66
C GLU A 275 -10.46 10.09 10.14
N ALA A 276 -11.39 10.96 9.71
CA ALA A 276 -12.60 10.51 9.04
C ALA A 276 -12.29 9.75 7.74
N TYR A 277 -13.10 8.74 7.41
CA TYR A 277 -12.90 7.98 6.18
C TYR A 277 -13.29 8.80 4.94
N PHE A 278 -12.53 8.58 3.87
CA PHE A 278 -12.77 9.17 2.56
C PHE A 278 -14.13 8.74 2.03
N LYS A 279 -14.95 9.72 1.63
CA LYS A 279 -16.23 9.45 0.98
C LYS A 279 -15.99 9.34 -0.53
N MET A 280 -16.17 8.13 -1.07
CA MET A 280 -16.21 7.93 -2.51
C MET A 280 -17.57 8.44 -3.02
N ASN A 281 -17.54 9.48 -3.85
CA ASN A 281 -18.73 10.04 -4.51
C ASN A 281 -19.04 9.28 -5.80
#